data_d4d1ce93a712838c2a39e550c6a8415b
#
_entry.id   d4d1ce93a712838c2a39e550c6a8415b
#
_cell.length_a   1.000
_cell.length_b   1.000
_cell.length_c   1.000
_cell.angle_alpha   90.00
_cell.angle_beta   90.00
_cell.angle_gamma   90.00
#
_symmetry.space_group_name_H-M   'P 1'
#
loop_
_entity.id
_entity.type
_entity.pdbx_description
1 polymer ?
#
loop_
_entity_poly.entity_id
_entity_poly.type
_entity_poly.pdbx_seq_one_letter_code
_entity_poly.pdbx_strand_id
1 'polypeptide(L)'
;HLSLRRQRQMCIRDRNGTTNYILSRMGKENIDYETALKDAQKLGYAEANPSADVDGFDACRKICILAAIAFGKLIPMEKVKTRGIRDITPEHIKNAERNGSRIRLIGRAVLLDSGKIHLEVAPYAVKNENPLSGVDDVFNAILIHGNYSDDIMLYGKGAGKFPTASAVVSDIADIIARGNSFAPDEALNLSLIHI
;
A
#
# COMPACT_ATOMS: atom_id res chain seq x y z
N HIS A 1 -0.97 2.50 -26.38
CA HIS A 1 -1.96 2.43 -25.28
C HIS A 1 -2.38 0.98 -25.09
N LEU A 2 -1.55 0.18 -24.39
CA LEU A 2 -1.99 -1.09 -23.85
C LEU A 2 -3.00 -0.78 -22.76
N SER A 3 -4.25 -1.10 -23.03
CA SER A 3 -5.37 -0.79 -22.16
C SER A 3 -5.19 -1.54 -20.84
N LEU A 4 -4.85 -0.83 -19.78
CA LEU A 4 -4.92 -1.28 -18.39
C LEU A 4 -6.34 -1.77 -17.97
N ARG A 5 -7.31 -1.71 -18.91
CA ARG A 5 -8.72 -2.02 -18.70
C ARG A 5 -9.03 -3.48 -18.35
N ARG A 6 -8.04 -4.36 -18.31
CA ARG A 6 -8.23 -5.80 -18.04
C ARG A 6 -7.52 -6.31 -16.77
N GLN A 7 -7.03 -5.41 -15.92
CA GLN A 7 -6.47 -5.82 -14.65
C GLN A 7 -7.59 -6.05 -13.64
N ARG A 8 -7.69 -7.25 -13.08
CA ARG A 8 -8.77 -7.63 -12.15
C ARG A 8 -8.43 -7.38 -10.70
N GLN A 9 -7.15 -7.38 -10.33
CA GLN A 9 -6.74 -7.22 -8.95
C GLN A 9 -5.46 -6.43 -8.85
N MET A 10 -5.42 -5.49 -7.93
CA MET A 10 -4.23 -4.77 -7.55
C MET A 10 -4.10 -4.81 -6.04
N CYS A 11 -2.97 -5.28 -5.55
CA CYS A 11 -2.64 -5.29 -4.14
C CYS A 11 -1.46 -4.37 -3.91
N ILE A 12 -1.63 -3.40 -3.03
CA ILE A 12 -0.54 -2.55 -2.58
C ILE A 12 -0.09 -3.02 -1.21
N ARG A 13 1.18 -3.26 -1.12
CA ARG A 13 1.87 -3.20 0.13
C ARG A 13 2.62 -1.88 0.18
N ASP A 14 1.99 -0.91 0.80
CA ASP A 14 2.62 0.35 1.02
C ASP A 14 3.71 0.24 2.08
N ARG A 15 4.70 1.09 1.89
CA ARG A 15 5.62 1.45 2.93
C ARG A 15 4.86 2.14 4.06
N ASN A 16 4.36 1.33 4.94
CA ASN A 16 4.26 1.74 6.30
C ASN A 16 5.44 1.10 7.03
N GLY A 17 6.62 1.70 6.90
CA GLY A 17 7.80 1.28 7.68
C GLY A 17 7.45 1.13 9.15
N THR A 18 6.55 1.97 9.63
CA THR A 18 5.93 1.92 10.95
C THR A 18 5.17 0.62 11.18
N THR A 19 4.19 0.26 10.33
CA THR A 19 3.40 -0.96 10.52
C THR A 19 4.22 -2.21 10.32
N ASN A 20 5.14 -2.23 9.34
CA ASN A 20 6.03 -3.36 9.12
C ASN A 20 6.98 -3.57 10.30
N TYR A 21 7.56 -2.49 10.82
CA TYR A 21 8.41 -2.56 12.02
C TYR A 21 7.63 -3.10 13.21
N ILE A 22 6.44 -2.54 13.50
CA ILE A 22 5.60 -2.96 14.63
C ILE A 22 5.26 -4.46 14.51
N LEU A 23 4.70 -4.90 13.38
CA LEU A 23 4.31 -6.29 13.19
C LEU A 23 5.50 -7.26 13.27
N SER A 24 6.66 -6.87 12.71
CA SER A 24 7.87 -7.68 12.76
C SER A 24 8.42 -7.79 14.19
N ARG A 25 8.38 -6.68 14.92
CA ARG A 25 8.84 -6.62 16.31
C ARG A 25 7.96 -7.48 17.23
N MET A 26 6.64 -7.34 17.08
CA MET A 26 5.67 -8.16 17.82
C MET A 26 5.89 -9.67 17.58
N GLY A 27 6.17 -10.08 16.34
CA GLY A 27 6.42 -11.48 16.00
C GLY A 27 7.74 -12.00 16.57
N LYS A 28 8.84 -11.27 16.37
CA LYS A 28 10.18 -11.69 16.78
C LYS A 28 10.33 -11.75 18.30
N GLU A 29 9.78 -10.80 19.04
CA GLU A 29 10.00 -10.63 20.46
C GLU A 29 8.78 -11.00 21.31
N ASN A 30 7.68 -11.38 20.67
CA ASN A 30 6.43 -11.75 21.34
C ASN A 30 5.91 -10.66 22.30
N ILE A 31 6.06 -9.41 21.89
CA ILE A 31 5.59 -8.22 22.62
C ILE A 31 4.24 -7.74 22.05
N ASP A 32 3.50 -7.00 22.86
CA ASP A 32 2.22 -6.41 22.43
C ASP A 32 2.41 -5.20 21.49
N TYR A 33 1.30 -4.79 20.88
CA TYR A 33 1.26 -3.67 19.95
C TYR A 33 1.76 -2.36 20.60
N GLU A 34 1.33 -2.05 21.82
CA GLU A 34 1.67 -0.80 22.52
C GLU A 34 3.18 -0.69 22.80
N THR A 35 3.79 -1.80 23.21
CA THR A 35 5.24 -1.87 23.42
C THR A 35 6.01 -1.69 22.11
N ALA A 36 5.59 -2.39 21.06
CA ALA A 36 6.22 -2.28 19.75
C ALA A 36 6.05 -0.86 19.14
N LEU A 37 4.89 -0.21 19.35
CA LEU A 37 4.66 1.17 18.93
C LEU A 37 5.57 2.16 19.65
N LYS A 38 5.72 2.04 21.00
CA LYS A 38 6.61 2.90 21.77
C LYS A 38 8.06 2.77 21.31
N ASP A 39 8.50 1.57 20.98
CA ASP A 39 9.84 1.33 20.45
C ASP A 39 10.00 1.97 19.05
N ALA A 40 8.99 1.84 18.18
CA ALA A 40 8.97 2.50 16.87
C ALA A 40 9.08 4.03 17.00
N GLN A 41 8.37 4.62 17.96
CA GLN A 41 8.42 6.06 18.24
C GLN A 41 9.79 6.50 18.74
N LYS A 42 10.39 5.78 19.69
CA LYS A 42 11.75 6.07 20.20
C LYS A 42 12.81 6.03 19.09
N LEU A 43 12.66 5.15 18.12
CA LEU A 43 13.57 4.99 16.98
C LEU A 43 13.26 5.92 15.80
N GLY A 44 12.21 6.75 15.90
CA GLY A 44 11.81 7.67 14.84
C GLY A 44 11.13 6.99 13.64
N TYR A 45 10.67 5.76 13.76
CA TYR A 45 9.90 5.05 12.73
C TYR A 45 8.42 5.36 12.80
N ALA A 46 7.91 5.82 13.94
CA ALA A 46 6.53 6.27 14.12
C ALA A 46 6.52 7.70 14.68
N GLU A 47 5.59 8.50 14.19
CA GLU A 47 5.32 9.84 14.72
C GLU A 47 4.58 9.76 16.06
N ALA A 48 4.48 10.91 16.76
CA ALA A 48 3.72 11.01 18.01
C ALA A 48 2.24 10.65 17.80
N ASN A 49 1.67 11.03 16.63
CA ASN A 49 0.36 10.58 16.20
C ASN A 49 0.50 9.61 15.00
N PRO A 50 0.56 8.29 15.24
CA PRO A 50 0.81 7.30 14.21
C PRO A 50 -0.46 6.88 13.45
N SER A 51 -1.61 7.51 13.68
CA SER A 51 -2.92 7.05 13.16
C SER A 51 -2.97 6.92 11.65
N ALA A 52 -2.31 7.81 10.91
CA ALA A 52 -2.27 7.71 9.45
C ALA A 52 -1.75 6.34 8.99
N ASP A 53 -0.73 5.86 9.68
CA ASP A 53 -0.07 4.59 9.39
C ASP A 53 -0.81 3.40 9.98
N VAL A 54 -0.95 3.39 11.31
CA VAL A 54 -1.42 2.19 12.04
C VAL A 54 -2.90 1.90 11.85
N ASP A 55 -3.72 2.92 11.54
CA ASP A 55 -5.13 2.76 11.22
C ASP A 55 -5.38 2.50 9.72
N GLY A 56 -4.32 2.54 8.90
CA GLY A 56 -4.38 2.19 7.49
C GLY A 56 -4.86 3.31 6.56
N PHE A 57 -4.97 4.56 7.03
CA PHE A 57 -5.47 5.67 6.22
C PHE A 57 -4.52 6.04 5.08
N ASP A 58 -3.20 5.95 5.30
CA ASP A 58 -2.22 6.17 4.25
C ASP A 58 -2.32 5.10 3.16
N ALA A 59 -2.41 3.82 3.55
CA ALA A 59 -2.65 2.73 2.61
C ALA A 59 -3.98 2.90 1.85
N CYS A 60 -5.01 3.43 2.51
CA CYS A 60 -6.30 3.73 1.89
C CYS A 60 -6.19 4.80 0.81
N ARG A 61 -5.50 5.92 1.07
CA ARG A 61 -5.24 6.95 0.05
C ARG A 61 -4.54 6.38 -1.16
N LYS A 62 -3.50 5.60 -0.94
CA LYS A 62 -2.68 5.02 -2.00
C LYS A 62 -3.44 4.01 -2.85
N ILE A 63 -4.25 3.12 -2.25
CA ILE A 63 -5.05 2.18 -3.04
C ILE A 63 -6.14 2.89 -3.85
N CYS A 64 -6.71 3.99 -3.35
CA CYS A 64 -7.66 4.81 -4.11
C CYS A 64 -7.00 5.42 -5.36
N ILE A 65 -5.80 5.97 -5.22
CA ILE A 65 -5.03 6.55 -6.34
C ILE A 65 -4.71 5.48 -7.38
N LEU A 66 -4.19 4.33 -6.95
CA LEU A 66 -3.83 3.25 -7.86
C LEU A 66 -5.05 2.61 -8.53
N ALA A 67 -6.16 2.48 -7.83
CA ALA A 67 -7.41 2.04 -8.41
C ALA A 67 -7.93 3.02 -9.47
N ALA A 68 -7.79 4.34 -9.23
CA ALA A 68 -8.14 5.35 -10.22
C ALA A 68 -7.28 5.23 -11.48
N ILE A 69 -5.98 5.03 -11.34
CA ILE A 69 -5.06 4.83 -12.46
C ILE A 69 -5.39 3.55 -13.23
N ALA A 70 -5.62 2.43 -12.52
CA ALA A 70 -5.83 1.12 -13.13
C ALA A 70 -7.21 0.96 -13.77
N PHE A 71 -8.24 1.49 -13.13
CA PHE A 71 -9.64 1.26 -13.53
C PHE A 71 -10.33 2.50 -14.06
N GLY A 72 -9.67 3.67 -14.08
CA GLY A 72 -10.22 4.92 -14.60
C GLY A 72 -11.41 5.47 -13.79
N LYS A 73 -11.50 5.12 -12.49
CA LYS A 73 -12.62 5.56 -11.62
C LYS A 73 -12.08 6.01 -10.27
N LEU A 74 -12.41 7.23 -9.88
CA LEU A 74 -12.14 7.74 -8.53
C LEU A 74 -13.13 7.12 -7.54
N ILE A 75 -12.60 6.58 -6.46
CA ILE A 75 -13.38 6.02 -5.35
C ILE A 75 -13.06 6.84 -4.10
N PRO A 76 -14.05 7.50 -3.49
CA PRO A 76 -13.86 8.25 -2.27
C PRO A 76 -13.38 7.34 -1.13
N MET A 77 -12.45 7.82 -0.31
CA MET A 77 -11.87 7.06 0.80
C MET A 77 -12.92 6.57 1.80
N GLU A 78 -13.96 7.36 2.00
CA GLU A 78 -15.06 7.07 2.93
C GLU A 78 -15.85 5.80 2.55
N LYS A 79 -15.74 5.39 1.28
CA LYS A 79 -16.35 4.14 0.77
C LYS A 79 -15.42 2.93 0.88
N VAL A 80 -14.18 3.13 1.30
CA VAL A 80 -13.20 2.04 1.43
C VAL A 80 -13.25 1.49 2.84
N LYS A 81 -13.53 0.20 2.98
CA LYS A 81 -13.44 -0.46 4.26
C LYS A 81 -11.97 -0.50 4.70
N THR A 82 -11.65 0.26 5.74
CA THR A 82 -10.28 0.39 6.24
C THR A 82 -10.19 -0.13 7.66
N ARG A 83 -9.26 -1.05 7.89
CA ARG A 83 -8.91 -1.60 9.20
C ARG A 83 -7.40 -1.57 9.36
N GLY A 84 -6.92 -0.98 10.45
CA GLY A 84 -5.51 -0.91 10.81
C GLY A 84 -5.00 -2.15 11.56
N ILE A 85 -3.85 -1.98 12.22
CA ILE A 85 -3.14 -3.08 12.90
C ILE A 85 -3.28 -3.04 14.43
N ARG A 86 -4.01 -2.10 15.02
CA ARG A 86 -4.09 -1.95 16.48
C ARG A 86 -4.61 -3.19 17.21
N ASP A 87 -5.54 -3.93 16.57
CA ASP A 87 -6.16 -5.14 17.15
C ASP A 87 -5.32 -6.41 16.91
N ILE A 88 -4.15 -6.28 16.27
CA ILE A 88 -3.29 -7.44 16.03
C ILE A 88 -2.54 -7.78 17.32
N THR A 89 -2.67 -9.05 17.73
CA THR A 89 -2.01 -9.58 18.91
C THR A 89 -0.82 -10.47 18.52
N PRO A 90 0.13 -10.72 19.44
CA PRO A 90 1.22 -11.68 19.22
C PRO A 90 0.70 -13.07 18.86
N GLU A 91 -0.46 -13.46 19.40
CA GLU A 91 -1.08 -14.74 19.09
C GLU A 91 -1.55 -14.82 17.64
N HIS A 92 -2.15 -13.74 17.10
CA HIS A 92 -2.51 -13.67 15.68
C HIS A 92 -1.29 -13.88 14.78
N ILE A 93 -0.14 -13.26 15.13
CA ILE A 93 1.10 -13.38 14.36
C ILE A 93 1.62 -14.82 14.42
N LYS A 94 1.70 -15.41 15.62
CA LYS A 94 2.15 -16.80 15.79
C LYS A 94 1.26 -17.80 15.03
N ASN A 95 -0.06 -17.59 15.05
CA ASN A 95 -0.99 -18.45 14.33
C ASN A 95 -0.79 -18.33 12.80
N ALA A 96 -0.54 -17.13 12.30
CA ALA A 96 -0.20 -16.94 10.89
C ALA A 96 1.11 -17.66 10.53
N GLU A 97 2.16 -17.52 11.34
CA GLU A 97 3.46 -18.15 11.12
C GLU A 97 3.38 -19.69 11.13
N ARG A 98 2.62 -20.26 12.08
CA ARG A 98 2.36 -21.73 12.12
C ARG A 98 1.69 -22.25 10.86
N ASN A 99 0.90 -21.38 10.20
CA ASN A 99 0.21 -21.70 8.95
C ASN A 99 1.01 -21.26 7.70
N GLY A 100 2.31 -21.04 7.82
CA GLY A 100 3.17 -20.63 6.70
C GLY A 100 2.80 -19.27 6.12
N SER A 101 2.33 -18.36 6.95
CA SER A 101 1.88 -17.03 6.52
C SER A 101 2.50 -15.94 7.40
N ARG A 102 2.49 -14.70 6.90
CA ARG A 102 2.88 -13.51 7.65
C ARG A 102 1.76 -12.49 7.65
N ILE A 103 1.51 -11.83 8.78
CA ILE A 103 0.53 -10.75 8.83
C ILE A 103 1.13 -9.50 8.20
N ARG A 104 0.37 -8.92 7.26
CA ARG A 104 0.74 -7.70 6.53
C ARG A 104 -0.47 -6.78 6.39
N LEU A 105 -0.28 -5.47 6.49
CA LEU A 105 -1.30 -4.50 6.12
C LEU A 105 -1.32 -4.38 4.60
N ILE A 106 -2.44 -4.71 3.98
CA ILE A 106 -2.61 -4.73 2.52
C ILE A 106 -3.77 -3.83 2.11
N GLY A 107 -3.52 -2.92 1.16
CA GLY A 107 -4.57 -2.28 0.37
C GLY A 107 -4.88 -3.14 -0.87
N ARG A 108 -6.14 -3.46 -1.08
CA ARG A 108 -6.59 -4.33 -2.18
C ARG A 108 -7.65 -3.64 -3.02
N ALA A 109 -7.50 -3.69 -4.33
CA ALA A 109 -8.50 -3.23 -5.30
C ALA A 109 -8.79 -4.33 -6.30
N VAL A 110 -10.07 -4.63 -6.50
CA VAL A 110 -10.52 -5.71 -7.40
C VAL A 110 -11.63 -5.20 -8.30
N LEU A 111 -11.47 -5.40 -9.61
CA LEU A 111 -12.55 -5.22 -10.57
C LEU A 111 -13.37 -6.51 -10.64
N LEU A 112 -14.61 -6.43 -10.17
CA LEU A 112 -15.56 -7.55 -10.17
C LEU A 112 -16.15 -7.76 -11.57
N ASP A 113 -16.66 -8.96 -11.84
CA ASP A 113 -17.34 -9.28 -13.11
C ASP A 113 -18.56 -8.38 -13.40
N SER A 114 -19.18 -7.86 -12.37
CA SER A 114 -20.25 -6.85 -12.45
C SER A 114 -19.80 -5.47 -12.90
N GLY A 115 -18.49 -5.25 -13.17
CA GLY A 115 -17.90 -3.95 -13.45
C GLY A 115 -17.79 -3.01 -12.25
N LYS A 116 -18.15 -3.48 -11.04
CA LYS A 116 -17.93 -2.75 -9.80
C LYS A 116 -16.50 -2.94 -9.31
N ILE A 117 -15.94 -1.91 -8.69
CA ILE A 117 -14.61 -1.97 -8.08
C ILE A 117 -14.81 -2.12 -6.57
N HIS A 118 -14.16 -3.13 -6.01
CA HIS A 118 -14.09 -3.35 -4.57
C HIS A 118 -12.73 -2.91 -4.04
N LEU A 119 -12.73 -2.00 -3.06
CA LEU A 119 -11.52 -1.55 -2.37
C LEU A 119 -11.63 -1.88 -0.88
N GLU A 120 -10.52 -2.34 -0.32
CA GLU A 120 -10.38 -2.51 1.12
C GLU A 120 -8.93 -2.38 1.57
N VAL A 121 -8.73 -2.00 2.82
CA VAL A 121 -7.44 -2.02 3.52
C VAL A 121 -7.61 -2.80 4.80
N ALA A 122 -6.82 -3.85 4.99
CA ALA A 122 -6.88 -4.65 6.20
C ALA A 122 -5.56 -5.41 6.43
N PRO A 123 -5.32 -5.88 7.67
CA PRO A 123 -4.32 -6.90 7.93
C PRO A 123 -4.73 -8.24 7.30
N TYR A 124 -3.81 -8.84 6.54
CA TYR A 124 -3.98 -10.15 5.91
C TYR A 124 -2.89 -11.11 6.36
N ALA A 125 -3.25 -12.37 6.55
CA ALA A 125 -2.29 -13.46 6.61
C ALA A 125 -1.86 -13.82 5.18
N VAL A 126 -0.71 -13.32 4.77
CA VAL A 126 -0.14 -13.52 3.43
C VAL A 126 0.72 -14.77 3.45
N LYS A 127 0.39 -15.76 2.62
CA LYS A 127 1.16 -17.00 2.52
C LYS A 127 2.59 -16.74 2.10
N ASN A 128 3.53 -17.56 2.59
CA ASN A 128 4.97 -17.38 2.31
C ASN A 128 5.31 -17.52 0.82
N GLU A 129 4.51 -18.28 0.05
CA GLU A 129 4.66 -18.41 -1.41
C GLU A 129 4.26 -17.16 -2.17
N ASN A 130 3.45 -16.28 -1.57
CA ASN A 130 3.06 -15.02 -2.20
C ASN A 130 4.22 -14.03 -2.14
N PRO A 131 4.61 -13.42 -3.27
CA PRO A 131 5.73 -12.47 -3.32
C PRO A 131 5.63 -11.31 -2.33
N LEU A 132 4.41 -10.89 -1.98
CA LEU A 132 4.18 -9.83 -1.01
C LEU A 132 4.60 -10.22 0.41
N SER A 133 4.69 -11.48 0.77
CA SER A 133 5.09 -11.91 2.12
C SER A 133 6.53 -11.53 2.44
N GLY A 134 7.42 -11.57 1.44
CA GLY A 134 8.85 -11.32 1.56
C GLY A 134 9.26 -9.84 1.45
N VAL A 135 8.30 -8.92 1.31
CA VAL A 135 8.63 -7.48 1.26
C VAL A 135 8.85 -6.98 2.70
N ASP A 136 10.06 -6.70 3.11
CA ASP A 136 10.43 -6.29 4.47
C ASP A 136 11.06 -4.88 4.52
N ASP A 137 11.24 -4.36 5.71
CA ASP A 137 11.92 -3.10 6.05
C ASP A 137 11.36 -1.87 5.30
N VAL A 138 12.22 -1.19 4.53
CA VAL A 138 11.91 0.06 3.84
C VAL A 138 11.35 -0.14 2.43
N PHE A 139 11.14 -1.38 2.02
CA PHE A 139 10.66 -1.69 0.68
C PHE A 139 9.14 -1.73 0.60
N ASN A 140 8.62 -1.29 -0.54
CA ASN A 140 7.23 -1.36 -0.93
C ASN A 140 7.08 -2.29 -2.12
N ALA A 141 5.88 -2.85 -2.27
CA ALA A 141 5.54 -3.58 -3.47
C ALA A 141 4.10 -3.33 -3.89
N ILE A 142 3.89 -3.35 -5.19
CA ILE A 142 2.57 -3.39 -5.81
C ILE A 142 2.51 -4.70 -6.60
N LEU A 143 1.57 -5.55 -6.25
CA LEU A 143 1.29 -6.77 -7.00
C LEU A 143 0.05 -6.54 -7.87
N ILE A 144 0.20 -6.74 -9.15
CA ILE A 144 -0.84 -6.55 -10.15
C ILE A 144 -1.11 -7.91 -10.78
N HIS A 145 -2.35 -8.39 -10.64
CA HIS A 145 -2.80 -9.60 -11.32
C HIS A 145 -3.62 -9.24 -12.56
N GLY A 146 -3.13 -9.61 -13.72
CA GLY A 146 -3.78 -9.38 -15.01
C GLY A 146 -4.35 -10.65 -15.60
N ASN A 147 -5.38 -10.53 -16.46
CA ASN A 147 -6.01 -11.69 -17.08
C ASN A 147 -5.09 -12.46 -18.05
N TYR A 148 -4.06 -11.80 -18.56
CA TYR A 148 -3.16 -12.34 -19.59
C TYR A 148 -1.69 -12.22 -19.24
N SER A 149 -1.34 -11.46 -18.20
CA SER A 149 0.04 -11.21 -17.78
C SER A 149 0.38 -11.92 -16.48
N ASP A 150 -0.59 -12.66 -15.91
CA ASP A 150 -0.47 -13.21 -14.57
C ASP A 150 -0.03 -12.16 -13.52
N ASP A 151 0.88 -12.49 -12.65
CA ASP A 151 1.34 -11.61 -11.58
C ASP A 151 2.54 -10.77 -12.02
N ILE A 152 2.37 -9.44 -11.94
CA ILE A 152 3.46 -8.47 -12.11
C ILE A 152 3.68 -7.79 -10.77
N MET A 153 4.92 -7.82 -10.29
CA MET A 153 5.30 -7.15 -9.04
C MET A 153 6.22 -5.98 -9.32
N LEU A 154 5.83 -4.79 -8.87
CA LEU A 154 6.69 -3.62 -8.78
C LEU A 154 7.24 -3.55 -7.35
N TYR A 155 8.55 -3.50 -7.23
CA TYR A 155 9.24 -3.54 -5.94
C TYR A 155 10.29 -2.45 -5.86
N GLY A 156 10.33 -1.69 -4.77
CA GLY A 156 11.29 -0.61 -4.60
C GLY A 156 11.18 0.11 -3.27
N LYS A 157 12.08 1.05 -3.04
CA LYS A 157 12.04 1.93 -1.87
C LYS A 157 11.00 3.03 -2.10
N GLY A 158 9.97 3.09 -1.28
CA GLY A 158 8.86 4.06 -1.42
C GLY A 158 9.14 5.44 -0.82
N ALA A 159 10.15 5.59 0.04
CA ALA A 159 10.56 6.88 0.58
C ALA A 159 12.03 6.87 1.01
N GLY A 160 12.51 8.03 1.41
CA GLY A 160 13.89 8.30 1.73
C GLY A 160 14.43 9.40 0.82
N LYS A 161 15.50 10.05 1.24
CA LYS A 161 16.08 11.23 0.56
C LYS A 161 16.27 10.99 -0.94
N PHE A 162 16.94 9.91 -1.33
CA PHE A 162 17.27 9.63 -2.73
C PHE A 162 16.06 9.12 -3.56
N PRO A 163 15.24 8.18 -3.09
CA PRO A 163 14.04 7.78 -3.83
C PRO A 163 13.08 8.94 -4.08
N THR A 164 12.86 9.81 -3.10
CA THR A 164 12.01 10.99 -3.26
C THR A 164 12.59 11.97 -4.27
N ALA A 165 13.89 12.27 -4.18
CA ALA A 165 14.55 13.15 -5.14
C ALA A 165 14.49 12.57 -6.56
N SER A 166 14.69 11.26 -6.72
CA SER A 166 14.59 10.59 -8.02
C SER A 166 13.20 10.70 -8.63
N ALA A 167 12.14 10.53 -7.83
CA ALA A 167 10.77 10.69 -8.31
C ALA A 167 10.49 12.12 -8.78
N VAL A 168 10.88 13.13 -7.98
CA VAL A 168 10.70 14.54 -8.36
C VAL A 168 11.43 14.88 -9.67
N VAL A 169 12.69 14.41 -9.82
CA VAL A 169 13.48 14.65 -11.04
C VAL A 169 12.83 13.96 -12.24
N SER A 170 12.31 12.74 -12.06
CA SER A 170 11.59 12.03 -13.11
C SER A 170 10.34 12.78 -13.56
N ASP A 171 9.54 13.27 -12.61
CA ASP A 171 8.33 14.04 -12.92
C ASP A 171 8.67 15.34 -13.68
N ILE A 172 9.72 16.05 -13.28
CA ILE A 172 10.21 17.25 -13.99
C ILE A 172 10.63 16.89 -15.41
N ALA A 173 11.40 15.81 -15.58
CA ALA A 173 11.86 15.35 -16.90
C ALA A 173 10.66 14.99 -17.81
N ASP A 174 9.66 14.32 -17.26
CA ASP A 174 8.43 13.98 -17.98
C ASP A 174 7.64 15.23 -18.40
N ILE A 175 7.53 16.23 -17.54
CA ILE A 175 6.87 17.51 -17.86
C ILE A 175 7.62 18.21 -19.01
N ILE A 176 8.93 18.26 -18.96
CA ILE A 176 9.75 18.88 -20.02
C ILE A 176 9.60 18.11 -21.34
N ALA A 177 9.64 16.78 -21.30
CA ALA A 177 9.53 15.95 -22.50
C ALA A 177 8.14 16.02 -23.17
N ARG A 178 7.08 16.19 -22.40
CA ARG A 178 5.71 16.33 -22.91
C ARG A 178 5.38 17.75 -23.42
N GLY A 179 6.20 18.75 -23.09
CA GLY A 179 5.97 20.14 -23.45
C GLY A 179 4.67 20.69 -22.84
N ASN A 180 4.13 21.79 -23.45
CA ASN A 180 2.90 22.43 -22.99
C ASN A 180 1.60 21.65 -23.32
N SER A 181 1.69 20.37 -23.66
CA SER A 181 0.53 19.51 -23.93
C SER A 181 -0.12 18.92 -22.66
N PHE A 182 0.10 19.55 -21.52
CA PHE A 182 -0.63 19.26 -20.29
C PHE A 182 -2.01 19.94 -20.38
N ALA A 183 -2.89 19.41 -21.20
CA ALA A 183 -4.31 19.65 -21.01
C ALA A 183 -4.69 18.77 -19.80
N PRO A 184 -5.19 19.35 -18.70
CA PRO A 184 -5.72 18.54 -17.63
C PRO A 184 -6.86 17.72 -18.23
N ASP A 185 -6.72 16.39 -18.15
CA ASP A 185 -7.80 15.50 -18.52
C ASP A 185 -8.98 15.88 -17.63
N GLU A 186 -10.09 16.35 -18.19
CA GLU A 186 -11.27 16.83 -17.43
C GLU A 186 -11.81 15.79 -16.44
N ALA A 187 -11.37 14.54 -16.57
CA ALA A 187 -11.74 13.43 -15.69
C ALA A 187 -11.02 13.40 -14.35
N LEU A 188 -9.91 14.11 -14.16
CA LEU A 188 -9.13 14.14 -12.91
C LEU A 188 -9.15 15.57 -12.35
N ASN A 189 -10.15 15.84 -11.53
CA ASN A 189 -10.16 17.07 -10.71
C ASN A 189 -9.10 16.94 -9.62
N LEU A 190 -7.85 17.24 -9.96
CA LEU A 190 -6.66 17.15 -9.10
C LEU A 190 -6.70 18.11 -7.90
N SER A 191 -7.71 18.97 -7.80
CA SER A 191 -7.87 19.90 -6.66
C SER A 191 -8.14 19.19 -5.32
N LEU A 192 -8.40 17.87 -5.34
CA LEU A 192 -8.65 17.06 -4.15
C LEU A 192 -7.42 16.25 -3.68
N ILE A 193 -6.30 16.34 -4.38
CA ILE A 193 -5.06 15.68 -3.97
C ILE A 193 -4.18 16.70 -3.25
N HIS A 194 -4.60 17.12 -2.07
CA HIS A 194 -3.68 17.68 -1.09
C HIS A 194 -3.04 16.50 -0.33
N ILE A 195 -1.82 16.18 -0.72
CA ILE A 195 -0.92 15.27 0.00
C ILE A 195 -0.29 16.03 1.16
#